data_43fc62c90141e80d397f6e333ee6a829
#
_entry.id   43fc62c90141e80d397f6e333ee6a829
#
_cell.length_a   1.000
_cell.length_b   1.000
_cell.length_c   1.000
_cell.angle_alpha   90.00
_cell.angle_beta   90.00
_cell.angle_gamma   90.00
#
_symmetry.space_group_name_H-M   'P 1'
#
loop_
_entity.id
_entity.type
_entity.pdbx_description
1 polymer ?
#
loop_
_entity_poly.entity_id
_entity_poly.type
_entity_poly.pdbx_seq_one_letter_code
_entity_poly.pdbx_strand_id
1 'polypeptide(L)'
;MNYKHLRYFWTVAKEGSIARASERLNITPQTISGQLSLLEESLSVELFVKVGRNIEMTETGRLVLDYADEIFSLGSELEQALKSGPEARALQFRVGVADVVPKAIAQRILLPALQMPEPTRMICKETGLDTLLAELAVHRLDLVIADRPIPSTVSTRGFSHKLGECSVSFFATKSLIDRFNGSFPSCLNGMPILLPSMGNQLRADLDQWISEARIYPKIVAEFDDSALMKSFGQEGVGVFIAPTVLKAEVEEQYKVKSIGEVNKIKECFYAITVERHISNVITSAVIKSANNILSK
;
A
#
# COMPACT_ATOMS: atom_id res chain seq x y z
N MET A 1 27.14 15.43 13.75
CA MET A 1 26.89 13.98 13.72
C MET A 1 27.97 13.30 12.87
N ASN A 2 28.54 12.21 13.36
CA ASN A 2 29.58 11.42 12.64
C ASN A 2 28.94 10.16 12.05
N TYR A 3 28.97 10.02 10.72
CA TYR A 3 28.37 8.88 10.01
C TYR A 3 29.03 7.53 10.35
N LYS A 4 30.30 7.52 10.77
CA LYS A 4 30.96 6.29 11.22
C LYS A 4 30.38 5.81 12.55
N HIS A 5 30.12 6.73 13.48
CA HIS A 5 29.45 6.41 14.75
C HIS A 5 28.01 5.96 14.51
N LEU A 6 27.28 6.61 13.59
CA LEU A 6 25.94 6.20 13.19
C LEU A 6 25.94 4.78 12.61
N ARG A 7 26.97 4.40 11.82
CA ARG A 7 27.12 3.05 11.27
C ARG A 7 27.32 2.00 12.37
N TYR A 8 28.08 2.33 13.40
CA TYR A 8 28.24 1.41 14.55
C TYR A 8 26.92 1.21 15.29
N PHE A 9 26.20 2.29 15.57
CA PHE A 9 24.86 2.24 16.15
C PHE A 9 23.92 1.37 15.29
N TRP A 10 23.84 1.66 14.00
CA TRP A 10 23.00 0.93 13.05
C TRP A 10 23.32 -0.58 13.04
N THR A 11 24.61 -0.93 13.03
CA THR A 11 25.01 -2.34 13.04
C THR A 11 24.64 -3.02 14.35
N VAL A 12 24.82 -2.37 15.50
CA VAL A 12 24.41 -2.91 16.82
C VAL A 12 22.90 -3.09 16.89
N ALA A 13 22.12 -2.14 16.38
CA ALA A 13 20.67 -2.22 16.34
C ALA A 13 20.18 -3.41 15.48
N LYS A 14 20.79 -3.63 14.31
CA LYS A 14 20.44 -4.75 13.42
C LYS A 14 20.87 -6.12 13.96
N GLU A 15 22.02 -6.21 14.60
CA GLU A 15 22.52 -7.45 15.20
C GLU A 15 21.90 -7.74 16.57
N GLY A 16 21.30 -6.72 17.22
CA GLY A 16 20.71 -6.82 18.56
C GLY A 16 21.74 -7.11 19.68
N SER A 17 23.05 -6.97 19.38
CA SER A 17 24.13 -7.25 20.34
C SER A 17 25.43 -6.58 19.91
N ILE A 18 26.12 -5.94 20.88
CA ILE A 18 27.45 -5.34 20.66
C ILE A 18 28.49 -6.41 20.26
N ALA A 19 28.40 -7.61 20.84
CA ALA A 19 29.32 -8.68 20.51
C ALA A 19 29.21 -9.11 19.05
N ARG A 20 27.98 -9.39 18.57
CA ARG A 20 27.74 -9.75 17.15
C ARG A 20 28.12 -8.61 16.20
N ALA A 21 27.79 -7.38 16.56
CA ALA A 21 28.21 -6.22 15.78
C ALA A 21 29.73 -6.07 15.69
N SER A 22 30.46 -6.38 16.76
CA SER A 22 31.92 -6.34 16.78
C SER A 22 32.56 -7.37 15.84
N GLU A 23 32.01 -8.59 15.80
CA GLU A 23 32.42 -9.63 14.84
C GLU A 23 32.17 -9.19 13.40
N ARG A 24 30.97 -8.66 13.10
CA ARG A 24 30.62 -8.19 11.76
C ARG A 24 31.47 -7.04 11.26
N LEU A 25 31.86 -6.13 12.17
CA LEU A 25 32.65 -4.95 11.84
C LEU A 25 34.16 -5.18 11.96
N ASN A 26 34.60 -6.35 12.45
CA ASN A 26 36.00 -6.68 12.74
C ASN A 26 36.69 -5.65 13.66
N ILE A 27 36.00 -5.23 14.72
CA ILE A 27 36.51 -4.31 15.76
C ILE A 27 36.14 -4.82 17.13
N THR A 28 36.77 -4.29 18.20
CA THR A 28 36.50 -4.73 19.56
C THR A 28 35.17 -4.21 20.10
N PRO A 29 34.48 -4.97 21.01
CA PRO A 29 33.26 -4.48 21.67
C PRO A 29 33.46 -3.17 22.42
N GLN A 30 34.62 -2.95 23.02
CA GLN A 30 34.98 -1.70 23.70
C GLN A 30 35.01 -0.52 22.74
N THR A 31 35.55 -0.72 21.54
CA THR A 31 35.56 0.32 20.50
C THR A 31 34.12 0.70 20.13
N ILE A 32 33.24 -0.29 19.90
CA ILE A 32 31.83 0.00 19.58
C ILE A 32 31.15 0.77 20.72
N SER A 33 31.31 0.30 21.97
CA SER A 33 30.70 0.96 23.13
C SER A 33 31.15 2.43 23.24
N GLY A 34 32.45 2.71 23.08
CA GLY A 34 32.96 4.07 23.10
C GLY A 34 32.39 4.95 21.97
N GLN A 35 32.24 4.38 20.75
CA GLN A 35 31.69 5.11 19.62
C GLN A 35 30.18 5.35 19.73
N LEU A 36 29.45 4.44 20.37
CA LEU A 36 28.04 4.64 20.71
C LEU A 36 27.87 5.77 21.70
N SER A 37 28.67 5.80 22.79
CA SER A 37 28.61 6.88 23.77
C SER A 37 28.93 8.25 23.13
N LEU A 38 29.90 8.33 22.23
CA LEU A 38 30.18 9.57 21.49
C LEU A 38 29.03 10.00 20.57
N LEU A 39 28.28 9.04 20.00
CA LEU A 39 27.10 9.36 19.21
C LEU A 39 25.98 9.91 20.12
N GLU A 40 25.69 9.23 21.22
CA GLU A 40 24.69 9.63 22.20
C GLU A 40 24.99 11.03 22.78
N GLU A 41 26.24 11.29 23.13
CA GLU A 41 26.69 12.61 23.55
C GLU A 41 26.48 13.68 22.48
N SER A 42 26.88 13.39 21.22
CA SER A 42 26.73 14.33 20.09
C SER A 42 25.28 14.64 19.75
N LEU A 43 24.34 13.74 20.05
CA LEU A 43 22.90 13.89 19.83
C LEU A 43 22.16 14.34 21.10
N SER A 44 22.83 14.31 22.26
CA SER A 44 22.27 14.60 23.60
C SER A 44 21.06 13.71 23.93
N VAL A 45 21.12 12.43 23.54
CA VAL A 45 20.06 11.43 23.77
C VAL A 45 20.66 10.06 24.07
N GLU A 46 19.92 9.21 24.79
CA GLU A 46 20.23 7.80 24.96
C GLU A 46 19.57 6.98 23.85
N LEU A 47 20.35 6.16 23.15
CA LEU A 47 19.87 5.30 22.06
C LEU A 47 19.64 3.85 22.53
N PHE A 48 20.40 3.44 23.56
CA PHE A 48 20.27 2.14 24.21
C PHE A 48 20.20 2.27 25.73
N VAL A 49 19.46 1.37 26.36
CA VAL A 49 19.43 1.19 27.82
C VAL A 49 19.93 -0.20 28.17
N LYS A 50 20.61 -0.33 29.31
CA LYS A 50 21.06 -1.64 29.83
C LYS A 50 19.91 -2.31 30.56
N VAL A 51 19.55 -3.51 30.14
CA VAL A 51 18.57 -4.37 30.80
C VAL A 51 19.28 -5.67 31.19
N GLY A 52 19.72 -5.76 32.43
CA GLY A 52 20.53 -6.86 32.91
C GLY A 52 21.88 -6.96 32.19
N ARG A 53 22.10 -8.08 31.46
CA ARG A 53 23.31 -8.29 30.65
C ARG A 53 23.15 -7.87 29.19
N ASN A 54 21.95 -7.45 28.78
CA ASN A 54 21.63 -7.08 27.42
C ASN A 54 21.48 -5.56 27.30
N ILE A 55 21.42 -5.12 26.05
CA ILE A 55 21.05 -3.74 25.70
C ILE A 55 19.70 -3.77 24.96
N GLU A 56 18.84 -2.84 25.29
CA GLU A 56 17.57 -2.61 24.60
C GLU A 56 17.55 -1.22 24.00
N MET A 57 16.93 -1.08 22.85
CA MET A 57 16.84 0.18 22.14
C MET A 57 15.74 1.06 22.76
N THR A 58 16.06 2.35 23.02
CA THR A 58 15.09 3.34 23.46
C THR A 58 14.10 3.69 22.34
N GLU A 59 13.04 4.43 22.67
CA GLU A 59 12.13 5.01 21.67
C GLU A 59 12.88 5.94 20.70
N THR A 60 13.75 6.81 21.26
CA THR A 60 14.64 7.67 20.47
C THR A 60 15.61 6.86 19.63
N GLY A 61 16.12 5.74 20.15
CA GLY A 61 16.97 4.80 19.40
C GLY A 61 16.25 4.23 18.18
N ARG A 62 14.97 3.89 18.30
CA ARG A 62 14.16 3.41 17.16
C ARG A 62 14.00 4.49 16.08
N LEU A 63 13.71 5.73 16.50
CA LEU A 63 13.65 6.86 15.57
C LEU A 63 14.97 7.06 14.83
N VAL A 64 16.10 7.04 15.55
CA VAL A 64 17.44 7.19 14.94
C VAL A 64 17.77 5.99 14.02
N LEU A 65 17.30 4.78 14.35
CA LEU A 65 17.48 3.60 13.51
C LEU A 65 16.75 3.77 12.16
N ASP A 66 15.53 4.29 12.18
CA ASP A 66 14.76 4.55 10.96
C ASP A 66 15.50 5.50 10.02
N TYR A 67 16.01 6.62 10.54
CA TYR A 67 16.85 7.53 9.75
C TYR A 67 18.17 6.91 9.29
N ALA A 68 18.81 6.09 10.14
CA ALA A 68 20.05 5.42 9.77
C ALA A 68 19.83 4.40 8.63
N ASP A 69 18.72 3.68 8.64
CA ASP A 69 18.32 2.78 7.56
C ASP A 69 18.24 3.52 6.21
N GLU A 70 17.62 4.70 6.21
CA GLU A 70 17.50 5.53 5.00
C GLU A 70 18.86 6.04 4.50
N ILE A 71 19.67 6.58 5.40
CA ILE A 71 21.00 7.11 5.08
C ILE A 71 21.87 6.02 4.45
N PHE A 72 21.91 4.83 5.04
CA PHE A 72 22.76 3.74 4.54
C PHE A 72 22.16 3.06 3.30
N SER A 73 20.83 3.03 3.15
CA SER A 73 20.19 2.60 1.90
C SER A 73 20.56 3.54 0.75
N LEU A 74 20.43 4.85 0.95
CA LEU A 74 20.79 5.85 -0.05
C LEU A 74 22.28 5.81 -0.39
N GLY A 75 23.14 5.59 0.62
CA GLY A 75 24.58 5.40 0.41
C GLY A 75 24.88 4.17 -0.46
N SER A 76 24.20 3.04 -0.20
CA SER A 76 24.31 1.83 -1.01
C SER A 76 23.81 2.03 -2.44
N GLU A 77 22.73 2.77 -2.62
CA GLU A 77 22.20 3.13 -3.94
C GLU A 77 23.20 3.99 -4.73
N LEU A 78 23.83 4.96 -4.08
CA LEU A 78 24.89 5.76 -4.69
C LEU A 78 26.07 4.91 -5.15
N GLU A 79 26.55 3.98 -4.29
CA GLU A 79 27.64 3.08 -4.65
C GLU A 79 27.26 2.18 -5.84
N GLN A 80 26.06 1.63 -5.86
CA GLN A 80 25.55 0.83 -6.97
C GLN A 80 25.43 1.67 -8.24
N ALA A 81 24.92 2.90 -8.14
CA ALA A 81 24.79 3.81 -9.26
C ALA A 81 26.13 4.16 -9.91
N LEU A 82 27.20 4.26 -9.10
CA LEU A 82 28.55 4.52 -9.60
C LEU A 82 29.20 3.29 -10.24
N LYS A 83 28.92 2.08 -9.69
CA LYS A 83 29.46 0.81 -10.20
C LYS A 83 28.79 0.35 -11.50
N SER A 84 27.51 0.66 -11.69
CA SER A 84 26.71 0.17 -12.82
C SER A 84 26.89 0.97 -14.12
N GLY A 85 27.58 2.09 -14.10
CA GLY A 85 27.75 2.96 -15.28
C GLY A 85 26.46 3.68 -15.73
N PRO A 86 26.54 4.62 -16.68
CA PRO A 86 25.39 5.43 -17.10
C PRO A 86 24.28 4.64 -17.81
N GLU A 87 24.60 3.49 -18.42
CA GLU A 87 23.61 2.68 -19.18
C GLU A 87 22.79 1.71 -18.32
N ALA A 88 23.18 1.47 -17.06
CA ALA A 88 22.52 0.49 -16.18
C ALA A 88 21.67 1.13 -15.05
N ARG A 89 21.36 2.41 -15.13
CA ARG A 89 20.55 3.12 -14.10
C ARG A 89 19.07 2.87 -14.30
N ALA A 90 18.59 1.72 -13.82
CA ALA A 90 17.16 1.59 -13.59
C ALA A 90 16.76 2.53 -12.45
N LEU A 91 15.85 3.47 -12.73
CA LEU A 91 15.27 4.32 -11.71
C LEU A 91 14.48 3.43 -10.74
N GLN A 92 14.77 3.47 -9.45
CA GLN A 92 13.95 2.79 -8.46
C GLN A 92 12.66 3.59 -8.25
N PHE A 93 11.54 2.89 -8.30
CA PHE A 93 10.22 3.42 -8.01
C PHE A 93 9.57 2.57 -6.93
N ARG A 94 9.49 3.10 -5.71
CA ARG A 94 8.93 2.41 -4.54
C ARG A 94 7.48 2.85 -4.36
N VAL A 95 6.55 1.94 -4.56
CA VAL A 95 5.13 2.25 -4.48
C VAL A 95 4.44 1.40 -3.42
N GLY A 96 3.63 2.05 -2.58
CA GLY A 96 2.70 1.40 -1.68
C GLY A 96 1.31 1.32 -2.31
N VAL A 97 0.63 0.20 -2.15
CA VAL A 97 -0.76 0.04 -2.56
C VAL A 97 -1.55 -0.39 -1.33
N ALA A 98 -2.59 0.37 -0.98
CA ALA A 98 -3.45 -0.01 0.12
C ALA A 98 -4.18 -1.32 -0.22
N ASP A 99 -4.28 -2.22 0.76
CA ASP A 99 -4.83 -3.57 0.64
C ASP A 99 -6.27 -3.60 0.11
N VAL A 100 -7.04 -2.55 0.38
CA VAL A 100 -8.40 -2.35 -0.12
C VAL A 100 -8.48 -2.01 -1.61
N VAL A 101 -7.38 -1.56 -2.24
CA VAL A 101 -7.35 -1.20 -3.68
C VAL A 101 -7.36 -2.48 -4.52
N PRO A 102 -8.32 -2.62 -5.46
CA PRO A 102 -8.36 -3.78 -6.33
C PRO A 102 -7.08 -3.95 -7.15
N LYS A 103 -6.51 -5.17 -7.16
CA LYS A 103 -5.24 -5.48 -7.85
C LYS A 103 -5.22 -5.05 -9.31
N ALA A 104 -6.34 -5.24 -10.04
CA ALA A 104 -6.45 -4.84 -11.43
C ALA A 104 -6.44 -3.32 -11.62
N ILE A 105 -7.00 -2.56 -10.67
CA ILE A 105 -6.91 -1.09 -10.66
C ILE A 105 -5.46 -0.67 -10.42
N ALA A 106 -4.81 -1.22 -9.38
CA ALA A 106 -3.41 -0.94 -9.07
C ALA A 106 -2.50 -1.26 -10.28
N GLN A 107 -2.70 -2.41 -10.93
CA GLN A 107 -1.96 -2.79 -12.13
C GLN A 107 -2.12 -1.76 -13.25
N ARG A 108 -3.35 -1.36 -13.57
CA ARG A 108 -3.60 -0.38 -14.63
C ARG A 108 -2.97 0.97 -14.34
N ILE A 109 -3.03 1.43 -13.09
CA ILE A 109 -2.45 2.69 -12.65
C ILE A 109 -0.91 2.65 -12.74
N LEU A 110 -0.28 1.53 -12.36
CA LEU A 110 1.17 1.41 -12.21
C LEU A 110 1.89 0.93 -13.49
N LEU A 111 1.19 0.25 -14.40
CA LEU A 111 1.80 -0.28 -15.62
C LEU A 111 2.56 0.77 -16.45
N PRO A 112 2.08 2.03 -16.60
CA PRO A 112 2.79 3.07 -17.32
C PRO A 112 4.18 3.40 -16.76
N ALA A 113 4.42 3.19 -15.47
CA ALA A 113 5.73 3.39 -14.86
C ALA A 113 6.80 2.45 -15.43
N LEU A 114 6.40 1.23 -15.82
CA LEU A 114 7.30 0.22 -16.40
C LEU A 114 7.42 0.34 -17.93
N GLN A 115 6.60 1.18 -18.56
CA GLN A 115 6.59 1.43 -20.00
C GLN A 115 7.34 2.72 -20.39
N MET A 116 7.98 3.37 -19.41
CA MET A 116 8.79 4.56 -19.66
C MET A 116 10.07 4.23 -20.42
N PRO A 117 10.62 5.20 -21.20
CA PRO A 117 11.87 5.01 -21.92
C PRO A 117 13.05 4.69 -20.98
N GLU A 118 13.08 5.28 -19.81
CA GLU A 118 14.09 5.04 -18.79
C GLU A 118 13.82 3.71 -18.08
N PRO A 119 14.83 2.83 -17.99
CA PRO A 119 14.68 1.58 -17.27
C PRO A 119 14.22 1.83 -15.83
N THR A 120 13.05 1.30 -15.47
CA THR A 120 12.45 1.48 -14.15
C THR A 120 12.37 0.14 -13.43
N ARG A 121 12.89 0.09 -12.19
CA ARG A 121 12.71 -1.02 -11.25
C ARG A 121 11.65 -0.64 -10.23
N MET A 122 10.46 -1.17 -10.39
CA MET A 122 9.38 -0.97 -9.43
C MET A 122 9.50 -1.94 -8.25
N ILE A 123 9.34 -1.39 -7.05
CA ILE A 123 9.23 -2.14 -5.79
C ILE A 123 7.85 -1.82 -5.23
N CYS A 124 6.93 -2.79 -5.31
CA CYS A 124 5.56 -2.62 -4.86
C CYS A 124 5.36 -3.30 -3.51
N LYS A 125 4.82 -2.57 -2.54
CA LYS A 125 4.43 -3.07 -1.22
C LYS A 125 2.93 -2.92 -1.05
N GLU A 126 2.29 -3.95 -0.50
CA GLU A 126 0.87 -3.94 -0.17
C GLU A 126 0.67 -4.14 1.33
N THR A 127 -0.07 -3.23 1.95
CA THR A 127 -0.45 -3.29 3.38
C THR A 127 -1.49 -2.20 3.67
N GLY A 128 -1.95 -2.11 4.93
CA GLY A 128 -2.90 -1.08 5.37
C GLY A 128 -2.37 0.36 5.18
N LEU A 129 -3.28 1.28 4.88
CA LEU A 129 -2.98 2.68 4.54
C LEU A 129 -2.11 3.38 5.59
N ASP A 130 -2.38 3.19 6.89
CA ASP A 130 -1.64 3.86 7.96
C ASP A 130 -0.15 3.48 7.95
N THR A 131 0.17 2.21 7.71
CA THR A 131 1.55 1.73 7.58
C THR A 131 2.22 2.33 6.35
N LEU A 132 1.50 2.40 5.21
CA LEU A 132 2.02 3.01 3.98
C LEU A 132 2.29 4.50 4.15
N LEU A 133 1.42 5.23 4.85
CA LEU A 133 1.59 6.65 5.13
C LEU A 133 2.81 6.91 6.04
N ALA A 134 3.04 6.04 7.03
CA ALA A 134 4.23 6.13 7.86
C ALA A 134 5.52 5.92 7.04
N GLU A 135 5.54 4.94 6.12
CA GLU A 135 6.69 4.70 5.24
C GLU A 135 6.88 5.81 4.19
N LEU A 136 5.78 6.38 3.69
CA LEU A 136 5.83 7.52 2.78
C LEU A 136 6.43 8.75 3.48
N ALA A 137 6.03 9.01 4.74
CA ALA A 137 6.52 10.16 5.52
C ALA A 137 8.03 10.14 5.74
N VAL A 138 8.62 8.96 5.81
CA VAL A 138 10.07 8.76 5.97
C VAL A 138 10.77 8.40 4.65
N HIS A 139 10.18 8.75 3.51
CA HIS A 139 10.72 8.56 2.15
C HIS A 139 11.11 7.11 1.78
N ARG A 140 10.52 6.11 2.46
CA ARG A 140 10.66 4.69 2.07
C ARG A 140 9.79 4.32 0.87
N LEU A 141 8.78 5.14 0.59
CA LEU A 141 7.92 5.05 -0.59
C LEU A 141 7.94 6.38 -1.34
N ASP A 142 7.86 6.32 -2.66
CA ASP A 142 7.76 7.49 -3.54
C ASP A 142 6.30 7.87 -3.79
N LEU A 143 5.40 6.89 -3.72
CA LEU A 143 3.97 7.02 -4.00
C LEU A 143 3.17 6.02 -3.20
N VAL A 144 1.99 6.41 -2.73
CA VAL A 144 0.97 5.49 -2.19
C VAL A 144 -0.31 5.61 -3.01
N ILE A 145 -0.86 4.47 -3.45
CA ILE A 145 -2.18 4.36 -4.07
C ILE A 145 -3.18 3.91 -3.01
N ALA A 146 -4.26 4.65 -2.83
CA ALA A 146 -5.27 4.40 -1.80
C ALA A 146 -6.70 4.62 -2.32
N ASP A 147 -7.69 4.12 -1.58
CA ASP A 147 -9.14 4.31 -1.81
C ASP A 147 -9.69 5.62 -1.23
N ARG A 148 -8.87 6.31 -0.43
CA ARG A 148 -9.25 7.54 0.29
C ARG A 148 -8.06 8.49 0.44
N PRO A 149 -8.29 9.79 0.66
CA PRO A 149 -7.23 10.74 0.95
C PRO A 149 -6.61 10.46 2.34
N ILE A 150 -5.51 11.15 2.63
CA ILE A 150 -4.90 11.12 3.97
C ILE A 150 -5.96 11.52 4.99
N PRO A 151 -6.21 10.69 6.01
CA PRO A 151 -7.15 11.05 7.09
C PRO A 151 -6.67 12.30 7.83
N SER A 152 -7.59 13.20 8.17
CA SER A 152 -7.28 14.42 8.93
C SER A 152 -6.72 14.17 10.34
N THR A 153 -6.89 12.95 10.84
CA THR A 153 -6.37 12.49 12.14
C THR A 153 -4.89 12.11 12.10
N VAL A 154 -4.33 11.92 10.90
CA VAL A 154 -2.94 11.52 10.72
C VAL A 154 -2.08 12.77 10.51
N SER A 155 -1.06 12.95 11.36
CA SER A 155 -0.13 14.10 11.28
C SER A 155 0.90 14.02 10.14
N THR A 156 0.77 13.06 9.24
CA THR A 156 1.69 12.89 8.11
C THR A 156 1.57 14.05 7.12
N ARG A 157 2.68 14.72 6.87
CA ARG A 157 2.78 15.73 5.80
C ARG A 157 2.74 15.03 4.45
N GLY A 158 1.65 15.19 3.72
CA GLY A 158 1.50 14.61 2.39
C GLY A 158 0.36 15.27 1.62
N PHE A 159 0.29 15.01 0.33
CA PHE A 159 -0.70 15.56 -0.58
C PHE A 159 -1.44 14.42 -1.27
N SER A 160 -2.76 14.49 -1.23
CA SER A 160 -3.64 13.53 -1.87
C SER A 160 -4.10 14.06 -3.22
N HIS A 161 -3.77 13.34 -4.28
CA HIS A 161 -4.18 13.65 -5.65
C HIS A 161 -5.26 12.66 -6.06
N LYS A 162 -6.49 13.14 -6.31
CA LYS A 162 -7.57 12.27 -6.78
C LYS A 162 -7.23 11.77 -8.19
N LEU A 163 -7.15 10.43 -8.36
CA LEU A 163 -6.87 9.78 -9.64
C LEU A 163 -8.13 9.56 -10.47
N GLY A 164 -9.26 9.44 -9.82
CA GLY A 164 -10.56 9.22 -10.43
C GLY A 164 -11.52 8.49 -9.51
N GLU A 165 -12.68 8.19 -10.07
CA GLU A 165 -13.72 7.42 -9.39
C GLU A 165 -14.45 6.55 -10.39
N CYS A 166 -15.03 5.45 -9.92
CA CYS A 166 -15.89 4.60 -10.73
C CYS A 166 -17.08 4.08 -9.92
N SER A 167 -18.15 3.75 -10.60
CA SER A 167 -19.31 3.05 -10.05
C SER A 167 -18.97 1.60 -9.73
N VAL A 168 -19.88 0.92 -9.04
CA VAL A 168 -19.75 -0.51 -8.73
C VAL A 168 -20.80 -1.33 -9.48
N SER A 169 -20.39 -2.51 -9.93
CA SER A 169 -21.26 -3.50 -10.57
C SER A 169 -21.36 -4.75 -9.71
N PHE A 170 -22.52 -5.39 -9.78
CA PHE A 170 -22.80 -6.66 -9.12
C PHE A 170 -22.64 -7.80 -10.12
N PHE A 171 -21.97 -8.87 -9.69
CA PHE A 171 -21.64 -10.01 -10.54
C PHE A 171 -22.11 -11.32 -9.92
N ALA A 172 -22.55 -12.23 -10.76
CA ALA A 172 -22.94 -13.58 -10.36
C ALA A 172 -22.68 -14.59 -11.47
N THR A 173 -22.60 -15.87 -11.10
CA THR A 173 -22.59 -16.94 -12.08
C THR A 173 -23.96 -17.07 -12.76
N LYS A 174 -23.98 -17.54 -14.00
CA LYS A 174 -25.24 -17.77 -14.71
C LYS A 174 -26.18 -18.69 -13.94
N SER A 175 -25.65 -19.74 -13.33
CA SER A 175 -26.44 -20.69 -12.52
C SER A 175 -27.12 -20.04 -11.31
N LEU A 176 -26.48 -19.01 -10.72
CA LEU A 176 -27.06 -18.27 -9.62
C LEU A 176 -28.11 -17.28 -10.12
N ILE A 177 -27.86 -16.59 -11.24
CA ILE A 177 -28.81 -15.65 -11.86
C ILE A 177 -30.11 -16.38 -12.23
N ASP A 178 -30.01 -17.56 -12.83
CA ASP A 178 -31.17 -18.33 -13.30
C ASP A 178 -32.09 -18.83 -12.15
N ARG A 179 -31.63 -18.79 -10.90
CA ARG A 179 -32.43 -19.17 -9.70
C ARG A 179 -33.29 -18.03 -9.14
N PHE A 180 -32.99 -16.80 -9.51
CA PHE A 180 -33.66 -15.63 -8.96
C PHE A 180 -34.30 -14.82 -10.09
N ASN A 181 -35.54 -14.44 -9.87
CA ASN A 181 -36.31 -13.71 -10.87
C ASN A 181 -36.35 -12.21 -10.55
N GLY A 182 -36.61 -11.41 -11.57
CA GLY A 182 -36.79 -9.97 -11.44
C GLY A 182 -35.67 -9.15 -12.06
N SER A 183 -35.87 -7.88 -12.14
CA SER A 183 -34.89 -6.92 -12.61
C SER A 183 -34.02 -6.39 -11.45
N PHE A 184 -32.80 -5.98 -11.77
CA PHE A 184 -31.94 -5.29 -10.80
C PHE A 184 -32.58 -3.95 -10.38
N PRO A 185 -32.55 -3.57 -9.08
CA PRO A 185 -31.92 -4.28 -7.96
C PRO A 185 -32.83 -5.30 -7.25
N SER A 186 -34.14 -5.40 -7.59
CA SER A 186 -35.11 -6.24 -6.88
C SER A 186 -34.76 -7.73 -6.91
N CYS A 187 -34.06 -8.22 -7.95
CA CYS A 187 -33.57 -9.59 -8.03
C CYS A 187 -32.64 -9.98 -6.88
N LEU A 188 -32.01 -9.01 -6.21
CA LEU A 188 -31.11 -9.27 -5.07
C LEU A 188 -31.86 -9.74 -3.81
N ASN A 189 -33.20 -9.62 -3.74
CA ASN A 189 -33.96 -10.09 -2.59
C ASN A 189 -33.80 -11.60 -2.38
N GLY A 190 -33.27 -11.99 -1.23
CA GLY A 190 -33.00 -13.37 -0.88
C GLY A 190 -31.80 -14.00 -1.58
N MET A 191 -31.17 -13.31 -2.56
CA MET A 191 -29.94 -13.80 -3.15
C MET A 191 -28.79 -13.87 -2.12
N PRO A 192 -27.98 -14.92 -2.14
CA PRO A 192 -26.75 -14.94 -1.36
C PRO A 192 -25.81 -13.85 -1.88
N ILE A 193 -25.25 -13.05 -0.98
CA ILE A 193 -24.32 -11.97 -1.30
C ILE A 193 -23.03 -12.10 -0.50
N LEU A 194 -21.93 -11.78 -1.14
CA LEU A 194 -20.58 -11.68 -0.60
C LEU A 194 -20.23 -10.19 -0.49
N LEU A 195 -19.84 -9.75 0.67
CA LEU A 195 -19.58 -8.33 0.94
C LEU A 195 -18.15 -8.09 1.43
N PRO A 196 -17.62 -6.88 1.26
CA PRO A 196 -16.44 -6.45 2.00
C PRO A 196 -16.71 -6.47 3.51
N SER A 197 -15.66 -6.71 4.30
CA SER A 197 -15.73 -6.67 5.77
C SER A 197 -16.12 -5.28 6.29
N MET A 198 -16.59 -5.25 7.52
CA MET A 198 -16.91 -4.00 8.22
C MET A 198 -15.68 -3.11 8.37
N GLY A 199 -15.89 -1.79 8.38
CA GLY A 199 -14.80 -0.80 8.45
C GLY A 199 -14.24 -0.36 7.09
N ASN A 200 -14.69 -0.95 6.00
CA ASN A 200 -14.44 -0.50 4.65
C ASN A 200 -15.49 0.54 4.22
N GLN A 201 -15.08 1.65 3.57
CA GLN A 201 -16.01 2.69 3.12
C GLN A 201 -17.02 2.14 2.12
N LEU A 202 -16.57 1.33 1.17
CA LEU A 202 -17.46 0.69 0.20
C LEU A 202 -18.55 -0.14 0.87
N ARG A 203 -18.25 -0.83 1.99
CA ARG A 203 -19.23 -1.59 2.76
C ARG A 203 -20.28 -0.68 3.36
N ALA A 204 -19.92 0.43 3.94
CA ALA A 204 -20.86 1.40 4.51
C ALA A 204 -21.81 1.96 3.43
N ASP A 205 -21.26 2.32 2.27
CA ASP A 205 -22.04 2.84 1.13
C ASP A 205 -22.99 1.78 0.56
N LEU A 206 -22.59 0.51 0.53
CA LEU A 206 -23.42 -0.62 0.12
C LEU A 206 -24.56 -0.88 1.10
N ASP A 207 -24.27 -0.92 2.40
CA ASP A 207 -25.29 -1.13 3.43
C ASP A 207 -26.34 -0.01 3.40
N GLN A 208 -25.92 1.23 3.21
CA GLN A 208 -26.82 2.36 3.03
C GLN A 208 -27.68 2.20 1.78
N TRP A 209 -27.06 1.88 0.62
CA TRP A 209 -27.78 1.71 -0.64
C TRP A 209 -28.77 0.53 -0.59
N ILE A 210 -28.39 -0.60 0.00
CA ILE A 210 -29.26 -1.77 0.23
C ILE A 210 -30.50 -1.37 1.03
N SER A 211 -30.30 -0.61 2.12
CA SER A 211 -31.38 -0.10 2.95
C SER A 211 -32.31 0.87 2.20
N GLU A 212 -31.75 1.84 1.47
CA GLU A 212 -32.49 2.82 0.67
C GLU A 212 -33.33 2.16 -0.44
N ALA A 213 -32.74 1.15 -1.11
CA ALA A 213 -33.39 0.38 -2.16
C ALA A 213 -34.44 -0.61 -1.61
N ARG A 214 -34.52 -0.79 -0.30
CA ARG A 214 -35.41 -1.73 0.40
C ARG A 214 -35.26 -3.16 -0.14
N ILE A 215 -34.01 -3.59 -0.34
CA ILE A 215 -33.67 -4.96 -0.75
C ILE A 215 -33.07 -5.72 0.44
N TYR A 216 -33.30 -7.02 0.47
CA TYR A 216 -32.90 -7.89 1.58
C TYR A 216 -32.12 -9.10 1.08
N PRO A 217 -30.88 -8.92 0.63
CA PRO A 217 -30.02 -10.03 0.24
C PRO A 217 -29.64 -10.86 1.48
N LYS A 218 -29.28 -12.12 1.27
CA LYS A 218 -28.76 -12.98 2.32
C LYS A 218 -27.24 -12.86 2.37
N ILE A 219 -26.68 -12.16 3.34
CA ILE A 219 -25.22 -12.09 3.53
C ILE A 219 -24.73 -13.48 3.92
N VAL A 220 -23.86 -14.10 3.10
CA VAL A 220 -23.33 -15.45 3.34
C VAL A 220 -21.87 -15.47 3.73
N ALA A 221 -21.10 -14.44 3.37
CA ALA A 221 -19.72 -14.27 3.80
C ALA A 221 -19.27 -12.81 3.66
N GLU A 222 -18.24 -12.46 4.42
CA GLU A 222 -17.58 -11.15 4.42
C GLU A 222 -16.06 -11.34 4.23
N PHE A 223 -15.42 -10.44 3.49
CA PHE A 223 -14.03 -10.57 3.08
C PHE A 223 -13.28 -9.25 3.20
N ASP A 224 -12.07 -9.28 3.74
CA ASP A 224 -11.11 -8.17 3.67
C ASP A 224 -10.46 -8.08 2.28
N ASP A 225 -10.22 -9.24 1.65
CA ASP A 225 -9.60 -9.35 0.34
C ASP A 225 -10.65 -9.50 -0.78
N SER A 226 -10.69 -8.51 -1.68
CA SER A 226 -11.62 -8.51 -2.82
C SER A 226 -11.31 -9.61 -3.86
N ALA A 227 -10.07 -10.10 -3.95
CA ALA A 227 -9.73 -11.19 -4.87
C ALA A 227 -10.26 -12.53 -4.34
N LEU A 228 -10.15 -12.75 -3.01
CA LEU A 228 -10.73 -13.92 -2.37
C LEU A 228 -12.26 -13.91 -2.50
N MET A 229 -12.91 -12.77 -2.25
CA MET A 229 -14.36 -12.60 -2.45
C MET A 229 -14.79 -13.00 -3.86
N LYS A 230 -14.08 -12.54 -4.90
CA LYS A 230 -14.36 -12.87 -6.30
C LYS A 230 -14.19 -14.37 -6.62
N SER A 231 -13.18 -15.00 -6.01
CA SER A 231 -12.94 -16.43 -6.16
C SER A 231 -14.12 -17.26 -5.62
N PHE A 232 -14.67 -16.89 -4.46
CA PHE A 232 -15.90 -17.51 -3.95
C PHE A 232 -17.12 -17.22 -4.82
N GLY A 233 -17.20 -16.01 -5.38
CA GLY A 233 -18.25 -15.63 -6.33
C GLY A 233 -18.21 -16.44 -7.61
N GLN A 234 -17.02 -16.79 -8.12
CA GLN A 234 -16.82 -17.67 -9.28
C GLN A 234 -17.40 -19.07 -9.06
N GLU A 235 -17.33 -19.58 -7.83
CA GLU A 235 -17.93 -20.87 -7.45
C GLU A 235 -19.44 -20.79 -7.25
N GLY A 236 -20.06 -19.61 -7.48
CA GLY A 236 -21.51 -19.43 -7.34
C GLY A 236 -22.01 -19.38 -5.89
N VAL A 237 -21.13 -19.15 -4.93
CA VAL A 237 -21.49 -19.05 -3.50
C VAL A 237 -22.40 -17.85 -3.24
N GLY A 238 -22.20 -16.75 -3.97
CA GLY A 238 -23.01 -15.55 -3.85
C GLY A 238 -22.70 -14.50 -4.90
N VAL A 239 -23.53 -13.49 -4.97
CA VAL A 239 -23.30 -12.26 -5.73
C VAL A 239 -22.16 -11.49 -5.07
N PHE A 240 -21.24 -10.95 -5.85
CA PHE A 240 -20.17 -10.10 -5.37
C PHE A 240 -20.11 -8.78 -6.16
N ILE A 241 -19.34 -7.84 -5.69
CA ILE A 241 -19.19 -6.51 -6.27
C ILE A 241 -17.78 -6.28 -6.76
N ALA A 242 -17.66 -5.46 -7.81
CA ALA A 242 -16.38 -4.95 -8.28
C ALA A 242 -16.56 -3.60 -9.00
N PRO A 243 -15.48 -2.80 -9.14
CA PRO A 243 -15.49 -1.57 -9.92
C PRO A 243 -16.02 -1.79 -11.34
N THR A 244 -16.97 -0.98 -11.78
CA THR A 244 -17.61 -1.13 -13.10
C THR A 244 -16.60 -1.01 -14.23
N VAL A 245 -15.54 -0.22 -14.07
CA VAL A 245 -14.45 -0.08 -15.04
C VAL A 245 -13.72 -1.40 -15.33
N LEU A 246 -13.83 -2.39 -14.43
CA LEU A 246 -13.24 -3.74 -14.59
C LEU A 246 -14.26 -4.77 -15.08
N LYS A 247 -15.46 -4.36 -15.51
CA LYS A 247 -16.55 -5.30 -15.84
C LYS A 247 -16.15 -6.38 -16.83
N ALA A 248 -15.50 -6.02 -17.93
CA ALA A 248 -15.12 -6.98 -18.97
C ALA A 248 -14.13 -8.03 -18.44
N GLU A 249 -13.10 -7.60 -17.70
CA GLU A 249 -12.09 -8.49 -17.11
C GLU A 249 -12.70 -9.40 -16.05
N VAL A 250 -13.57 -8.86 -15.20
CA VAL A 250 -14.23 -9.64 -14.15
C VAL A 250 -15.11 -10.72 -14.77
N GLU A 251 -15.90 -10.37 -15.79
CA GLU A 251 -16.73 -11.34 -16.50
C GLU A 251 -15.91 -12.45 -17.18
N GLU A 252 -14.79 -12.08 -17.79
CA GLU A 252 -13.91 -13.03 -18.47
C GLU A 252 -13.13 -13.91 -17.48
N GLN A 253 -12.50 -13.28 -16.49
CA GLN A 253 -11.62 -13.99 -15.56
C GLN A 253 -12.38 -14.94 -14.64
N TYR A 254 -13.51 -14.48 -14.08
CA TYR A 254 -14.27 -15.25 -13.09
C TYR A 254 -15.47 -16.00 -13.66
N LYS A 255 -15.68 -15.95 -14.98
CA LYS A 255 -16.78 -16.63 -15.68
C LYS A 255 -18.16 -16.29 -15.11
N VAL A 256 -18.35 -15.03 -14.76
CA VAL A 256 -19.57 -14.45 -14.20
C VAL A 256 -20.21 -13.47 -15.18
N LYS A 257 -21.40 -12.98 -14.84
CA LYS A 257 -22.10 -11.92 -15.57
C LYS A 257 -22.45 -10.78 -14.62
N SER A 258 -22.34 -9.55 -15.12
CA SER A 258 -22.87 -8.40 -14.43
C SER A 258 -24.40 -8.45 -14.44
N ILE A 259 -25.01 -8.33 -13.26
CA ILE A 259 -26.47 -8.32 -13.08
C ILE A 259 -27.03 -6.90 -12.93
N GLY A 260 -26.19 -5.93 -12.67
CA GLY A 260 -26.55 -4.52 -12.57
C GLY A 260 -25.42 -3.65 -12.06
N GLU A 261 -25.61 -2.35 -12.19
CA GLU A 261 -24.66 -1.31 -11.79
C GLU A 261 -25.32 -0.31 -10.85
N VAL A 262 -24.55 0.19 -9.88
CA VAL A 262 -25.00 1.23 -8.94
C VAL A 262 -24.14 2.46 -9.10
N ASN A 263 -24.66 3.45 -9.83
CA ASN A 263 -24.00 4.70 -10.08
C ASN A 263 -23.89 5.63 -8.86
N LYS A 264 -24.74 5.38 -7.84
CA LYS A 264 -24.76 6.16 -6.60
C LYS A 264 -23.57 5.87 -5.70
N ILE A 265 -23.03 4.65 -5.76
CA ILE A 265 -21.84 4.26 -5.02
C ILE A 265 -20.62 4.53 -5.89
N LYS A 266 -19.65 5.26 -5.35
CA LYS A 266 -18.41 5.62 -6.06
C LYS A 266 -17.18 5.13 -5.30
N GLU A 267 -16.44 4.23 -5.89
CA GLU A 267 -15.08 3.96 -5.44
C GLU A 267 -14.15 5.05 -5.98
N CYS A 268 -13.46 5.73 -5.07
CA CYS A 268 -12.48 6.76 -5.40
C CYS A 268 -11.07 6.22 -5.24
N PHE A 269 -10.14 6.69 -6.07
CA PHE A 269 -8.74 6.32 -5.98
C PHE A 269 -7.86 7.55 -5.89
N TYR A 270 -6.83 7.49 -5.06
CA TYR A 270 -5.93 8.59 -4.75
C TYR A 270 -4.48 8.15 -4.89
N ALA A 271 -3.66 9.06 -5.39
CA ALA A 271 -2.21 9.02 -5.28
C ALA A 271 -1.79 9.94 -4.13
N ILE A 272 -1.01 9.44 -3.20
CA ILE A 272 -0.54 10.19 -2.04
C ILE A 272 0.97 10.32 -2.16
N THR A 273 1.48 11.57 -2.04
CA THR A 273 2.91 11.92 -2.13
C THR A 273 3.31 12.83 -0.98
N VAL A 274 4.60 12.93 -0.68
CA VAL A 274 5.12 13.92 0.29
C VAL A 274 5.26 15.30 -0.30
N GLU A 275 5.38 15.44 -1.63
CA GLU A 275 5.55 16.69 -2.34
C GLU A 275 4.23 17.17 -2.95
N ARG A 276 3.94 18.48 -2.81
CA ARG A 276 2.79 19.11 -3.45
C ARG A 276 2.94 19.18 -4.98
N HIS A 277 4.15 19.50 -5.43
CA HIS A 277 4.53 19.50 -6.84
C HIS A 277 5.37 18.26 -7.09
N ILE A 278 4.85 17.36 -7.91
CA ILE A 278 5.46 16.06 -8.19
C ILE A 278 6.68 16.29 -9.07
N SER A 279 7.87 16.23 -8.46
CA SER A 279 9.15 16.36 -9.14
C SER A 279 9.56 15.05 -9.82
N ASN A 280 9.13 13.91 -9.28
CA ASN A 280 9.42 12.58 -9.82
C ASN A 280 8.64 12.32 -11.11
N VAL A 281 9.35 12.14 -12.22
CA VAL A 281 8.78 11.94 -13.56
C VAL A 281 7.89 10.70 -13.62
N ILE A 282 8.28 9.61 -12.95
CA ILE A 282 7.52 8.35 -12.91
C ILE A 282 6.18 8.58 -12.19
N THR A 283 6.21 9.20 -11.02
CA THR A 283 5.01 9.53 -10.24
C THR A 283 4.05 10.41 -11.05
N SER A 284 4.58 11.41 -11.76
CA SER A 284 3.79 12.28 -12.65
C SER A 284 3.14 11.50 -13.79
N ALA A 285 3.88 10.58 -14.43
CA ALA A 285 3.36 9.73 -15.50
C ALA A 285 2.23 8.80 -15.01
N VAL A 286 2.42 8.19 -13.84
CA VAL A 286 1.42 7.32 -13.19
C VAL A 286 0.12 8.09 -12.92
N ILE A 287 0.21 9.27 -12.33
CA ILE A 287 -0.97 10.10 -12.00
C ILE A 287 -1.71 10.54 -13.27
N LYS A 288 -0.98 10.99 -14.30
CA LYS A 288 -1.59 11.41 -15.57
C LYS A 288 -2.31 10.25 -16.27
N SER A 289 -1.71 9.07 -16.26
CA SER A 289 -2.30 7.87 -16.87
C SER A 289 -3.54 7.41 -16.12
N ALA A 290 -3.50 7.43 -14.79
CA ALA A 290 -4.62 7.01 -13.96
C ALA A 290 -5.90 7.82 -14.23
N ASN A 291 -5.78 9.14 -14.41
CA ASN A 291 -6.91 9.99 -14.73
C ASN A 291 -7.62 9.57 -16.05
N ASN A 292 -6.87 9.08 -17.03
CA ASN A 292 -7.42 8.60 -18.30
C ASN A 292 -8.11 7.23 -18.19
N ILE A 293 -7.67 6.40 -17.22
CA ILE A 293 -8.17 5.04 -17.01
C ILE A 293 -9.46 5.04 -16.19
N LEU A 294 -9.54 5.91 -15.20
CA LEU A 294 -10.63 5.95 -14.22
C LEU A 294 -11.76 6.93 -14.59
N SER A 295 -11.56 7.80 -15.60
CA SER A 295 -12.55 8.78 -16.07
C SER A 295 -13.46 8.24 -17.17
N LYS A 296 -13.39 6.95 -17.50
CA LYS A 296 -14.26 6.23 -18.41
C LYS A 296 -15.35 5.49 -17.66
#